data_742e8d6988fcf357c664d8258ad5b1c4
#
_entry.id   742e8d6988fcf357c664d8258ad5b1c4
#
_cell.length_a   1.000
_cell.length_b   1.000
_cell.length_c   1.000
_cell.angle_alpha   90.00
_cell.angle_beta   90.00
_cell.angle_gamma   90.00
#
_symmetry.space_group_name_H-M   'P 1'
#
loop_
_entity.id
_entity.type
_entity.pdbx_description
1 polymer ?
#
loop_
_entity_poly.entity_id
_entity_poly.type
_entity_poly.pdbx_seq_one_letter_code
_entity_poly.pdbx_strand_id
1 'polypeptide(L)'
;MAYQLEQQGETISLLGIFDAGLVANPEYITQRSDLDRIWQMIQRVEAVKGISLGLEYEQLKTQPNDEKRWDIMAEASFRHNVLPEHSSLSLLKTNLEVMKKVTLNYAAYQPNFKIDAPIILFRAEEAKEIVVQEHLATSHYHLPDWGWQNYSNQTVKVMKVSGNHGRMLYEPNVKILANQLRESIGVDVLSSVL
;
A
#
# COMPACT_ATOMS: atom_id res chain seq x y z
N MET A 1 -1.67 17.51 3.83
CA MET A 1 -1.24 17.97 5.17
C MET A 1 0.06 18.78 5.09
N ALA A 2 1.21 18.24 4.66
CA ALA A 2 2.46 19.02 4.59
C ALA A 2 2.28 20.34 3.84
N TYR A 3 1.79 20.31 2.61
CA TYR A 3 1.49 21.52 1.84
C TYR A 3 0.59 22.52 2.59
N GLN A 4 -0.45 22.05 3.27
CA GLN A 4 -1.36 22.91 4.02
C GLN A 4 -0.68 23.60 5.21
N LEU A 5 0.24 22.90 5.88
CA LEU A 5 1.02 23.48 6.97
C LEU A 5 2.01 24.54 6.43
N GLU A 6 2.68 24.27 5.32
CA GLU A 6 3.54 25.26 4.66
C GLU A 6 2.77 26.52 4.25
N GLN A 7 1.53 26.36 3.73
CA GLN A 7 0.66 27.52 3.40
C GLN A 7 0.21 28.31 4.66
N GLN A 8 0.32 27.74 5.84
CA GLN A 8 0.08 28.41 7.12
C GLN A 8 1.34 29.02 7.72
N GLY A 9 2.47 28.92 7.00
CA GLY A 9 3.77 29.47 7.45
C GLY A 9 4.56 28.52 8.35
N GLU A 10 4.13 27.27 8.50
CA GLU A 10 4.85 26.27 9.29
C GLU A 10 6.05 25.72 8.54
N THR A 11 7.15 25.52 9.23
CA THR A 11 8.34 24.87 8.70
C THR A 11 8.30 23.37 9.00
N ILE A 12 8.35 22.55 7.95
CA ILE A 12 8.35 21.09 8.09
C ILE A 12 9.77 20.58 7.96
N SER A 13 10.30 20.00 9.02
CA SER A 13 11.67 19.47 9.06
C SER A 13 11.85 18.23 8.20
N LEU A 14 10.81 17.40 8.08
CA LEU A 14 10.84 16.15 7.31
C LEU A 14 9.43 15.64 6.99
N LEU A 15 9.23 15.15 5.77
CA LEU A 15 8.11 14.28 5.39
C LEU A 15 8.64 12.86 5.13
N GLY A 16 8.36 11.93 6.07
CA GLY A 16 8.67 10.51 5.90
C GLY A 16 7.53 9.79 5.20
N ILE A 17 7.83 9.07 4.11
CA ILE A 17 6.89 8.23 3.35
C ILE A 17 7.31 6.78 3.56
N PHE A 18 6.38 5.92 4.02
CA PHE A 18 6.66 4.52 4.26
C PHE A 18 6.02 3.65 3.19
N ASP A 19 6.83 3.18 2.26
CA ASP A 19 6.52 2.22 1.19
C ASP A 19 5.24 2.53 0.42
N ALA A 20 5.01 3.82 0.16
CA ALA A 20 3.87 4.32 -0.59
C ALA A 20 4.33 5.14 -1.80
N GLY A 21 3.86 4.76 -2.98
CA GLY A 21 4.12 5.48 -4.23
C GLY A 21 2.92 6.35 -4.63
N LEU A 22 3.07 7.09 -5.70
CA LEU A 22 1.98 7.88 -6.28
C LEU A 22 1.33 7.12 -7.44
N VAL A 23 0.03 7.35 -7.64
CA VAL A 23 -0.70 6.74 -8.75
C VAL A 23 -0.26 7.35 -10.07
N ALA A 24 0.20 6.50 -10.99
CA ALA A 24 0.59 6.90 -12.35
C ALA A 24 -0.58 6.79 -13.33
N ASN A 25 -1.48 5.84 -13.10
CA ASN A 25 -2.60 5.55 -13.98
C ASN A 25 -3.92 5.44 -13.19
N PRO A 26 -4.54 6.57 -12.84
CA PRO A 26 -5.80 6.57 -12.09
C PRO A 26 -6.94 5.91 -12.88
N GLU A 27 -6.95 6.01 -14.20
CA GLU A 27 -7.97 5.41 -15.05
C GLU A 27 -7.97 3.89 -14.95
N TYR A 28 -6.79 3.27 -14.94
CA TYR A 28 -6.65 1.83 -14.76
C TYR A 28 -7.30 1.35 -13.44
N ILE A 29 -7.21 2.15 -12.39
CA ILE A 29 -7.82 1.84 -11.10
C ILE A 29 -9.33 2.07 -11.13
N THR A 30 -9.79 3.18 -11.68
CA THR A 30 -11.20 3.60 -11.63
C THR A 30 -12.09 2.83 -12.59
N GLN A 31 -11.56 2.43 -13.75
CA GLN A 31 -12.32 1.69 -14.78
C GLN A 31 -12.39 0.17 -14.51
N ARG A 32 -11.68 -0.33 -13.51
CA ARG A 32 -11.69 -1.75 -13.18
C ARG A 32 -13.07 -2.18 -12.66
N SER A 33 -13.62 -3.27 -13.21
CA SER A 33 -14.87 -3.87 -12.73
C SER A 33 -14.73 -4.41 -11.30
N ASP A 34 -15.83 -4.57 -10.59
CA ASP A 34 -15.80 -5.20 -9.25
C ASP A 34 -15.40 -6.68 -9.35
N LEU A 35 -15.76 -7.37 -10.42
CA LEU A 35 -15.27 -8.73 -10.70
C LEU A 35 -13.72 -8.77 -10.77
N ASP A 36 -13.10 -7.86 -11.52
CA ASP A 36 -11.64 -7.81 -11.64
C ASP A 36 -10.97 -7.48 -10.30
N ARG A 37 -11.60 -6.62 -9.47
CA ARG A 37 -11.12 -6.31 -8.12
C ARG A 37 -11.15 -7.52 -7.21
N ILE A 38 -12.26 -8.28 -7.24
CA ILE A 38 -12.44 -9.51 -6.47
C ILE A 38 -11.39 -10.54 -6.92
N TRP A 39 -11.24 -10.74 -8.21
CA TRP A 39 -10.25 -11.67 -8.75
C TRP A 39 -8.82 -11.33 -8.36
N GLN A 40 -8.44 -10.07 -8.48
CA GLN A 40 -7.12 -9.60 -8.07
C GLN A 40 -6.87 -9.81 -6.57
N MET A 41 -7.89 -9.61 -5.74
CA MET A 41 -7.78 -9.87 -4.31
C MET A 41 -7.57 -11.36 -4.03
N ILE A 42 -8.27 -12.25 -4.72
CA ILE A 42 -8.07 -13.71 -4.63
C ILE A 42 -6.61 -14.05 -4.96
N GLN A 43 -6.13 -13.61 -6.11
CA GLN A 43 -4.75 -13.86 -6.55
C GLN A 43 -3.72 -13.32 -5.54
N ARG A 44 -3.97 -12.13 -4.98
CA ARG A 44 -3.10 -11.55 -3.96
C ARG A 44 -3.07 -12.35 -2.66
N VAL A 45 -4.24 -12.81 -2.19
CA VAL A 45 -4.34 -13.67 -1.00
C VAL A 45 -3.60 -14.98 -1.22
N GLU A 46 -3.82 -15.64 -2.35
CA GLU A 46 -3.13 -16.89 -2.72
C GLU A 46 -1.62 -16.71 -2.75
N ALA A 47 -1.13 -15.66 -3.43
CA ALA A 47 0.29 -15.37 -3.54
C ALA A 47 0.93 -15.04 -2.18
N VAL A 48 0.27 -14.24 -1.34
CA VAL A 48 0.81 -13.83 -0.03
C VAL A 48 0.82 -15.00 0.96
N LYS A 49 -0.23 -15.82 0.96
CA LYS A 49 -0.37 -16.97 1.85
C LYS A 49 0.33 -18.23 1.33
N GLY A 50 0.64 -18.31 0.05
CA GLY A 50 1.22 -19.51 -0.59
C GLY A 50 0.22 -20.67 -0.67
N ILE A 51 -1.06 -20.38 -0.86
CA ILE A 51 -2.17 -21.35 -0.95
C ILE A 51 -2.95 -21.13 -2.24
N SER A 52 -3.81 -22.09 -2.61
CA SER A 52 -4.86 -21.89 -3.62
C SER A 52 -6.21 -21.91 -2.92
N LEU A 53 -7.08 -20.95 -3.24
CA LEU A 53 -8.48 -20.92 -2.80
C LEU A 53 -9.37 -21.81 -3.66
N GLY A 54 -8.83 -22.35 -4.77
CA GLY A 54 -9.56 -23.21 -5.69
C GLY A 54 -10.67 -22.48 -6.44
N LEU A 55 -10.51 -21.18 -6.67
CA LEU A 55 -11.46 -20.34 -7.40
C LEU A 55 -10.95 -20.03 -8.80
N GLU A 56 -11.86 -19.93 -9.76
CA GLU A 56 -11.56 -19.57 -11.14
C GLU A 56 -12.30 -18.29 -11.56
N TYR A 57 -11.68 -17.47 -12.41
CA TYR A 57 -12.27 -16.23 -12.90
C TYR A 57 -13.61 -16.45 -13.59
N GLU A 58 -13.72 -17.47 -14.46
CA GLU A 58 -14.96 -17.79 -15.17
C GLU A 58 -16.09 -18.24 -14.23
N GLN A 59 -15.76 -18.94 -13.13
CA GLN A 59 -16.72 -19.27 -12.09
C GLN A 59 -17.34 -18.02 -11.46
N LEU A 60 -16.51 -17.02 -11.17
CA LEU A 60 -16.98 -15.75 -10.60
C LEU A 60 -17.76 -14.93 -11.61
N LYS A 61 -17.33 -14.92 -12.87
CA LYS A 61 -17.99 -14.20 -13.96
C LYS A 61 -19.42 -14.66 -14.21
N THR A 62 -19.69 -15.95 -14.07
CA THR A 62 -21.05 -16.51 -14.23
C THR A 62 -22.00 -16.18 -13.09
N GLN A 63 -21.53 -15.59 -12.00
CA GLN A 63 -22.41 -15.23 -10.88
C GLN A 63 -23.31 -14.03 -11.23
N PRO A 64 -24.54 -14.00 -10.72
CA PRO A 64 -25.54 -13.01 -11.10
C PRO A 64 -25.18 -11.58 -10.65
N ASN A 65 -24.41 -11.42 -9.60
CA ASN A 65 -24.00 -10.12 -9.05
C ASN A 65 -22.73 -10.24 -8.20
N ASP A 66 -22.20 -9.08 -7.81
CA ASP A 66 -20.99 -9.00 -7.01
C ASP A 66 -21.18 -9.55 -5.59
N GLU A 67 -22.38 -9.46 -5.02
CA GLU A 67 -22.67 -10.04 -3.70
C GLU A 67 -22.39 -11.54 -3.67
N LYS A 68 -22.83 -12.27 -4.70
CA LYS A 68 -22.55 -13.71 -4.83
C LYS A 68 -21.07 -14.00 -5.05
N ARG A 69 -20.37 -13.17 -5.80
CA ARG A 69 -18.91 -13.28 -5.98
C ARG A 69 -18.18 -13.15 -4.65
N TRP A 70 -18.59 -12.16 -3.84
CA TRP A 70 -18.04 -11.95 -2.50
C TRP A 70 -18.33 -13.11 -1.55
N ASP A 71 -19.53 -13.67 -1.59
CA ASP A 71 -19.90 -14.84 -0.79
C ASP A 71 -18.98 -16.03 -1.10
N ILE A 72 -18.77 -16.33 -2.40
CA ILE A 72 -17.88 -17.41 -2.85
C ILE A 72 -16.43 -17.19 -2.38
N MET A 73 -15.91 -15.99 -2.54
CA MET A 73 -14.56 -15.65 -2.06
C MET A 73 -14.44 -15.82 -0.55
N ALA A 74 -15.43 -15.34 0.20
CA ALA A 74 -15.43 -15.42 1.65
C ALA A 74 -15.50 -16.87 2.14
N GLU A 75 -16.40 -17.69 1.58
CA GLU A 75 -16.50 -19.11 1.91
C GLU A 75 -15.19 -19.87 1.62
N ALA A 76 -14.56 -19.59 0.49
CA ALA A 76 -13.25 -20.16 0.18
C ALA A 76 -12.18 -19.71 1.19
N SER A 77 -12.17 -18.42 1.55
CA SER A 77 -11.25 -17.88 2.54
C SER A 77 -11.43 -18.51 3.93
N PHE A 78 -12.67 -18.77 4.34
CA PHE A 78 -12.94 -19.47 5.60
C PHE A 78 -12.48 -20.93 5.53
N ARG A 79 -12.76 -21.66 4.46
CA ARG A 79 -12.33 -23.07 4.28
C ARG A 79 -10.81 -23.23 4.37
N HIS A 80 -10.07 -22.25 3.91
CA HIS A 80 -8.61 -22.28 3.89
C HIS A 80 -7.95 -21.54 5.08
N ASN A 81 -8.73 -21.18 6.11
CA ASN A 81 -8.25 -20.48 7.32
C ASN A 81 -7.46 -19.19 6.99
N VAL A 82 -7.87 -18.49 5.94
CA VAL A 82 -7.24 -17.21 5.54
C VAL A 82 -7.66 -16.09 6.47
N LEU A 83 -8.86 -16.17 6.99
CA LEU A 83 -9.44 -15.19 7.92
C LEU A 83 -9.24 -15.65 9.37
N PRO A 84 -9.06 -14.71 10.31
CA PRO A 84 -9.04 -15.03 11.73
C PRO A 84 -10.31 -15.77 12.17
N GLU A 85 -10.20 -16.66 13.18
CA GLU A 85 -11.31 -17.49 13.67
C GLU A 85 -12.58 -16.71 14.05
N HIS A 86 -12.44 -15.44 14.42
CA HIS A 86 -13.55 -14.58 14.83
C HIS A 86 -14.03 -13.62 13.73
N SER A 87 -13.52 -13.78 12.50
CA SER A 87 -13.94 -12.93 11.37
C SER A 87 -15.31 -13.38 10.88
N SER A 88 -16.26 -12.45 10.81
CA SER A 88 -17.55 -12.68 10.17
C SER A 88 -17.48 -12.33 8.68
N LEU A 89 -18.35 -12.95 7.87
CA LEU A 89 -18.54 -12.58 6.46
C LEU A 89 -18.88 -11.10 6.31
N SER A 90 -19.67 -10.55 7.23
CA SER A 90 -20.01 -9.12 7.26
C SER A 90 -18.79 -8.24 7.45
N LEU A 91 -17.88 -8.60 8.36
CA LEU A 91 -16.63 -7.86 8.57
C LEU A 91 -15.74 -7.88 7.32
N LEU A 92 -15.64 -9.04 6.66
CA LEU A 92 -14.90 -9.16 5.40
C LEU A 92 -15.47 -8.22 4.34
N LYS A 93 -16.79 -8.28 4.09
CA LYS A 93 -17.46 -7.38 3.12
C LYS A 93 -17.21 -5.91 3.44
N THR A 94 -17.34 -5.52 4.72
CA THR A 94 -17.07 -4.15 5.16
C THR A 94 -15.63 -3.73 4.87
N ASN A 95 -14.65 -4.57 5.19
CA ASN A 95 -13.25 -4.28 4.93
C ASN A 95 -12.98 -4.10 3.43
N LEU A 96 -13.61 -4.91 2.58
CA LEU A 96 -13.46 -4.83 1.14
C LEU A 96 -14.06 -3.54 0.57
N GLU A 97 -15.23 -3.12 1.05
CA GLU A 97 -15.83 -1.83 0.67
C GLU A 97 -14.96 -0.65 1.11
N VAL A 98 -14.39 -0.72 2.32
CA VAL A 98 -13.44 0.30 2.78
C VAL A 98 -12.20 0.33 1.89
N MET A 99 -11.60 -0.82 1.58
CA MET A 99 -10.45 -0.91 0.69
C MET A 99 -10.75 -0.35 -0.71
N LYS A 100 -11.92 -0.67 -1.28
CA LYS A 100 -12.37 -0.11 -2.55
C LYS A 100 -12.42 1.42 -2.50
N LYS A 101 -13.07 1.99 -1.48
CA LYS A 101 -13.16 3.45 -1.30
C LYS A 101 -11.78 4.09 -1.12
N VAL A 102 -10.92 3.50 -0.31
CA VAL A 102 -9.55 3.97 -0.11
C VAL A 102 -8.79 3.97 -1.44
N THR A 103 -8.87 2.89 -2.21
CA THR A 103 -8.18 2.78 -3.51
C THR A 103 -8.69 3.80 -4.52
N LEU A 104 -10.01 4.04 -4.58
CA LEU A 104 -10.59 5.05 -5.47
C LEU A 104 -10.20 6.48 -5.05
N ASN A 105 -10.22 6.78 -3.75
CA ASN A 105 -9.78 8.07 -3.24
C ASN A 105 -8.28 8.30 -3.49
N TYR A 106 -7.47 7.25 -3.36
CA TYR A 106 -6.06 7.29 -3.68
C TYR A 106 -5.83 7.57 -5.18
N ALA A 107 -6.58 6.91 -6.05
CA ALA A 107 -6.53 7.16 -7.49
C ALA A 107 -6.97 8.60 -7.86
N ALA A 108 -7.95 9.14 -7.15
CA ALA A 108 -8.44 10.50 -7.35
C ALA A 108 -7.48 11.57 -6.80
N TYR A 109 -6.53 11.20 -5.93
CA TYR A 109 -5.56 12.13 -5.38
C TYR A 109 -4.48 12.46 -6.39
N GLN A 110 -4.63 13.60 -7.06
CA GLN A 110 -3.69 14.13 -8.05
C GLN A 110 -3.27 15.54 -7.60
N PRO A 111 -2.27 15.68 -6.72
CA PRO A 111 -1.82 16.98 -6.26
C PRO A 111 -1.21 17.80 -7.41
N ASN A 112 -1.48 19.08 -7.42
CA ASN A 112 -0.95 20.04 -8.42
C ASN A 112 0.03 21.04 -7.79
N PHE A 113 0.63 20.68 -6.67
CA PHE A 113 1.55 21.52 -5.90
C PHE A 113 2.84 20.76 -5.58
N LYS A 114 3.86 21.49 -5.25
CA LYS A 114 5.10 20.97 -4.65
C LYS A 114 5.24 21.49 -3.24
N ILE A 115 5.99 20.76 -2.43
CA ILE A 115 6.33 21.13 -1.05
C ILE A 115 7.84 21.42 -0.94
N ASP A 116 8.19 22.30 0.00
CA ASP A 116 9.58 22.66 0.31
C ASP A 116 10.18 21.72 1.37
N ALA A 117 9.35 20.99 2.11
CA ALA A 117 9.79 20.01 3.09
C ALA A 117 10.69 18.94 2.44
N PRO A 118 11.79 18.55 3.08
CA PRO A 118 12.56 17.38 2.67
C PRO A 118 11.69 16.12 2.69
N ILE A 119 11.75 15.32 1.62
CA ILE A 119 11.04 14.04 1.53
C ILE A 119 12.03 12.89 1.65
N ILE A 120 11.73 11.91 2.52
CA ILE A 120 12.41 10.63 2.54
C ILE A 120 11.39 9.53 2.27
N LEU A 121 11.62 8.77 1.21
CA LEU A 121 10.85 7.55 0.90
C LEU A 121 11.59 6.33 1.46
N PHE A 122 11.02 5.68 2.46
CA PHE A 122 11.47 4.40 2.99
C PHE A 122 10.80 3.28 2.20
N ARG A 123 11.58 2.57 1.37
CA ARG A 123 11.10 1.50 0.49
C ARG A 123 11.41 0.14 1.06
N ALA A 124 10.42 -0.74 1.12
CA ALA A 124 10.62 -2.15 1.42
C ALA A 124 11.48 -2.82 0.32
N GLU A 125 12.44 -3.66 0.72
CA GLU A 125 13.32 -4.36 -0.22
C GLU A 125 12.68 -5.57 -0.87
N GLU A 126 11.70 -6.18 -0.19
CA GLU A 126 11.04 -7.41 -0.62
C GLU A 126 9.63 -7.14 -1.13
N ALA A 127 9.32 -7.63 -2.32
CA ALA A 127 7.96 -7.62 -2.86
C ALA A 127 7.69 -8.94 -3.59
N LYS A 128 6.46 -9.47 -3.46
CA LYS A 128 6.00 -10.59 -4.27
C LYS A 128 5.79 -10.14 -5.73
N GLU A 129 6.09 -11.03 -6.69
CA GLU A 129 5.99 -10.72 -8.12
C GLU A 129 4.63 -10.14 -8.51
N ILE A 130 3.54 -10.72 -8.02
CA ILE A 130 2.18 -10.22 -8.30
C ILE A 130 1.96 -8.79 -7.79
N VAL A 131 2.57 -8.42 -6.65
CA VAL A 131 2.50 -7.07 -6.10
C VAL A 131 3.32 -6.11 -6.94
N VAL A 132 4.48 -6.53 -7.42
CA VAL A 132 5.32 -5.75 -8.34
C VAL A 132 4.58 -5.45 -9.63
N GLN A 133 3.95 -6.45 -10.25
CA GLN A 133 3.19 -6.28 -11.49
C GLN A 133 2.00 -5.32 -11.30
N GLU A 134 1.30 -5.41 -10.18
CA GLU A 134 0.22 -4.47 -9.84
C GLU A 134 0.75 -3.04 -9.69
N HIS A 135 1.85 -2.85 -8.98
CA HIS A 135 2.47 -1.54 -8.80
C HIS A 135 2.99 -0.95 -10.12
N LEU A 136 3.56 -1.77 -11.00
CA LEU A 136 3.98 -1.32 -12.32
C LEU A 136 2.81 -0.82 -13.18
N ALA A 137 1.63 -1.44 -13.03
CA ALA A 137 0.44 -1.06 -13.76
C ALA A 137 -0.26 0.19 -13.19
N THR A 138 -0.14 0.45 -11.89
CA THR A 138 -0.95 1.46 -11.17
C THR A 138 -0.17 2.66 -10.69
N SER A 139 1.14 2.54 -10.51
CA SER A 139 1.97 3.57 -9.87
C SER A 139 3.28 3.82 -10.61
N HIS A 140 4.01 4.83 -10.15
CA HIS A 140 5.36 5.14 -10.63
C HIS A 140 6.44 4.18 -10.10
N TYR A 141 6.12 2.91 -9.90
CA TYR A 141 7.01 1.92 -9.28
C TYR A 141 8.35 1.73 -10.00
N HIS A 142 8.40 2.00 -11.31
CA HIS A 142 9.62 1.97 -12.11
C HIS A 142 10.61 3.10 -11.77
N LEU A 143 10.14 4.19 -11.14
CA LEU A 143 11.01 5.28 -10.71
C LEU A 143 11.63 4.96 -9.32
N PRO A 144 12.87 5.38 -9.05
CA PRO A 144 13.51 5.16 -7.76
C PRO A 144 12.71 5.71 -6.58
N ASP A 145 12.13 6.88 -6.76
CA ASP A 145 11.38 7.67 -5.78
C ASP A 145 9.86 7.49 -5.88
N TRP A 146 9.38 6.57 -6.70
CA TRP A 146 7.96 6.28 -6.97
C TRP A 146 7.13 7.52 -7.32
N GLY A 147 7.74 8.51 -7.99
CA GLY A 147 7.11 9.73 -8.49
C GLY A 147 7.08 10.89 -7.49
N TRP A 148 7.61 10.72 -6.29
CA TRP A 148 7.58 11.79 -5.27
C TRP A 148 8.39 13.03 -5.66
N GLN A 149 9.41 12.89 -6.53
CA GLN A 149 10.18 14.04 -7.04
C GLN A 149 9.31 15.07 -7.77
N ASN A 150 8.20 14.65 -8.36
CA ASN A 150 7.27 15.55 -9.03
C ASN A 150 6.59 16.53 -8.06
N TYR A 151 6.56 16.21 -6.77
CA TYR A 151 5.84 16.95 -5.72
C TYR A 151 6.77 17.57 -4.68
N SER A 152 8.08 17.56 -4.94
CA SER A 152 9.09 18.18 -4.06
C SER A 152 9.91 19.22 -4.81
N ASN A 153 10.20 20.34 -4.14
CA ASN A 153 11.18 21.33 -4.58
C ASN A 153 12.62 20.93 -4.21
N GLN A 154 12.77 19.91 -3.35
CA GLN A 154 14.06 19.35 -2.95
C GLN A 154 14.26 17.95 -3.54
N THR A 155 15.48 17.46 -3.54
CA THR A 155 15.80 16.08 -3.95
C THR A 155 15.18 15.08 -2.96
N VAL A 156 14.34 14.17 -3.46
CA VAL A 156 13.76 13.10 -2.66
C VAL A 156 14.82 12.06 -2.32
N LYS A 157 15.05 11.83 -1.02
CA LYS A 157 15.94 10.77 -0.55
C LYS A 157 15.18 9.45 -0.51
N VAL A 158 15.78 8.39 -1.04
CA VAL A 158 15.22 7.04 -0.99
C VAL A 158 16.09 6.17 -0.09
N MET A 159 15.47 5.53 0.88
CA MET A 159 16.13 4.60 1.80
C MET A 159 15.46 3.23 1.73
N LYS A 160 16.26 2.19 1.58
CA LYS A 160 15.77 0.81 1.57
C LYS A 160 15.65 0.29 3.00
N VAL A 161 14.57 -0.44 3.25
CA VAL A 161 14.25 -1.06 4.54
C VAL A 161 14.02 -2.53 4.33
N SER A 162 14.67 -3.35 5.13
CA SER A 162 14.53 -4.81 5.07
C SER A 162 13.09 -5.27 5.28
N GLY A 163 12.73 -6.37 4.63
CA GLY A 163 11.39 -6.94 4.66
C GLY A 163 10.48 -6.39 3.58
N ASN A 164 9.21 -6.79 3.64
CA ASN A 164 8.17 -6.34 2.71
C ASN A 164 7.27 -5.27 3.34
N HIS A 165 6.39 -4.69 2.53
CA HIS A 165 5.42 -3.67 2.94
C HIS A 165 4.72 -3.97 4.28
N GLY A 166 4.23 -5.20 4.47
CA GLY A 166 3.52 -5.59 5.68
C GLY A 166 4.43 -5.87 6.88
N ARG A 167 5.75 -6.00 6.69
CA ARG A 167 6.69 -6.38 7.75
C ARG A 167 7.69 -5.29 8.13
N MET A 168 7.84 -4.24 7.33
CA MET A 168 8.82 -3.19 7.62
C MET A 168 8.55 -2.46 8.95
N LEU A 169 7.31 -2.46 9.45
CA LEU A 169 6.90 -1.85 10.72
C LEU A 169 6.89 -2.82 11.90
N TYR A 170 7.36 -4.07 11.71
CA TYR A 170 7.43 -5.08 12.76
C TYR A 170 8.87 -5.50 13.01
N GLU A 171 9.12 -6.08 14.19
CA GLU A 171 10.43 -6.66 14.55
C GLU A 171 10.85 -7.78 13.58
N PRO A 172 12.13 -7.87 13.18
CA PRO A 172 13.25 -6.98 13.58
C PRO A 172 13.37 -5.70 12.73
N ASN A 173 12.64 -5.57 11.62
CA ASN A 173 12.83 -4.52 10.59
C ASN A 173 12.53 -3.12 11.12
N VAL A 174 11.55 -2.97 12.01
CA VAL A 174 11.19 -1.68 12.60
C VAL A 174 12.34 -1.01 13.34
N LYS A 175 13.28 -1.78 13.91
CA LYS A 175 14.48 -1.21 14.56
C LYS A 175 15.41 -0.54 13.55
N ILE A 176 15.58 -1.17 12.38
CA ILE A 176 16.40 -0.63 11.29
C ILE A 176 15.74 0.66 10.79
N LEU A 177 14.44 0.62 10.52
CA LEU A 177 13.67 1.77 10.08
C LEU A 177 13.73 2.94 11.09
N ALA A 178 13.59 2.63 12.39
CA ALA A 178 13.66 3.64 13.45
C ALA A 178 15.05 4.31 13.53
N ASN A 179 16.13 3.54 13.34
CA ASN A 179 17.48 4.09 13.32
C ASN A 179 17.69 4.98 12.08
N GLN A 180 17.27 4.54 10.90
CA GLN A 180 17.33 5.34 9.69
C GLN A 180 16.53 6.64 9.82
N LEU A 181 15.37 6.60 10.46
CA LEU A 181 14.55 7.79 10.71
C LEU A 181 15.25 8.75 11.69
N ARG A 182 15.81 8.23 12.80
CA ARG A 182 16.56 9.05 13.78
C ARG A 182 17.74 9.77 13.14
N GLU A 183 18.54 9.06 12.36
CA GLU A 183 19.65 9.63 11.59
C GLU A 183 19.17 10.74 10.65
N SER A 184 18.00 10.55 10.04
CA SER A 184 17.46 11.50 9.06
C SER A 184 16.92 12.77 9.69
N ILE A 185 16.50 12.76 10.95
CA ILE A 185 16.02 13.94 11.69
C ILE A 185 17.13 14.55 12.58
N GLY A 186 18.39 14.08 12.45
CA GLY A 186 19.52 14.62 13.19
C GLY A 186 19.47 14.35 14.71
N VAL A 187 18.69 13.36 15.14
CA VAL A 187 18.72 12.90 16.54
C VAL A 187 19.87 11.91 16.66
N ASP A 188 21.02 12.38 17.09
CA ASP A 188 22.15 11.52 17.43
C ASP A 188 21.72 10.47 18.45
N VAL A 189 22.11 9.23 18.17
CA VAL A 189 21.99 8.10 19.11
C VAL A 189 23.02 8.30 20.22
N LEU A 190 22.88 9.39 20.97
CA LEU A 190 23.62 9.55 22.21
C LEU A 190 22.83 8.89 23.33
N SER A 191 23.38 7.72 23.72
CA SER A 191 23.27 7.12 25.03
C SER A 191 21.85 6.79 25.53
N SER A 192 21.47 5.57 25.32
CA SER A 192 20.74 4.80 26.32
C SER A 192 21.47 3.48 26.58
N VAL A 193 22.67 3.64 27.13
CA VAL A 193 23.30 2.61 27.97
C VAL A 193 23.36 3.25 29.36
N LEU A 194 22.36 2.98 30.14
CA LEU A 194 22.36 2.94 31.60
C LEU A 194 21.39 1.85 32.03
#